data_79befaa1ef2f8b06017c5599cb57c019
#
_entry.id   79befaa1ef2f8b06017c5599cb57c019
#
_cell.length_a   1.000
_cell.length_b   1.000
_cell.length_c   1.000
_cell.angle_alpha   90.00
_cell.angle_beta   90.00
_cell.angle_gamma   90.00
#
_symmetry.space_group_name_H-M   'P 1'
#
loop_
_entity.id
_entity.type
_entity.pdbx_description
1 polymer ?
#
loop_
_entity_poly.entity_id
_entity_poly.type
_entity_poly.pdbx_seq_one_letter_code
_entity_poly.pdbx_strand_id
1 'polypeptide(L)'
;SYSDINGSRWTTYYFRDDDGNYYEVEAESDGSWGNRQYSIGYYTGSGFYRDWNQLGTTSRNQNANLWTGTLYTRQEITTSKMEAMQSAVNGFIDQVAENAAGADNDVTHRISIVKFADDSYADSVGNDRQDDYYAYNYTQIVKDFTTVDAAGVQQLTGAIEALKPAGATSVDYGLTLAQDVLDGQWRHDGGEWWVEDPTLTGARQDAKQVVVVFTDGEPNHGNDFDD
;
A
#
# COMPACT_ATOMS: atom_id res chain seq x y z
N SER A 1 24.66 -2.64 26.40
CA SER A 1 24.83 -3.23 27.74
C SER A 1 23.62 -4.07 28.14
N TYR A 2 23.74 -4.83 29.23
CA TYR A 2 22.60 -5.55 29.83
C TYR A 2 21.42 -4.62 30.09
N SER A 3 21.67 -3.42 30.61
CA SER A 3 20.62 -2.44 30.91
C SER A 3 19.90 -1.96 29.68
N ASP A 4 20.59 -1.82 28.56
CA ASP A 4 19.98 -1.34 27.30
C ASP A 4 18.96 -2.36 26.76
N ILE A 5 19.30 -3.64 26.83
CA ILE A 5 18.44 -4.73 26.35
C ILE A 5 17.33 -5.04 27.34
N ASN A 6 17.67 -5.26 28.61
CA ASN A 6 16.71 -5.61 29.65
C ASN A 6 15.79 -4.44 30.04
N GLY A 7 16.26 -3.20 29.90
CA GLY A 7 15.48 -1.98 30.17
C GLY A 7 14.57 -1.55 29.02
N SER A 8 14.74 -2.11 27.85
CA SER A 8 13.91 -1.76 26.69
C SER A 8 12.59 -2.50 26.73
N ARG A 9 11.52 -1.80 27.13
CA ARG A 9 10.16 -2.34 27.17
C ARG A 9 9.55 -2.55 25.78
N TRP A 10 10.08 -1.86 24.76
CA TRP A 10 9.42 -1.71 23.48
C TRP A 10 10.32 -2.08 22.29
N THR A 11 11.58 -2.41 22.53
CA THR A 11 12.52 -2.69 21.45
C THR A 11 13.12 -4.07 21.67
N THR A 12 12.80 -4.99 20.79
CA THR A 12 13.46 -6.29 20.69
C THR A 12 14.67 -6.16 19.79
N TYR A 13 15.81 -6.65 20.25
CA TYR A 13 17.05 -6.65 19.50
C TYR A 13 17.32 -8.03 18.94
N TYR A 14 17.95 -8.07 17.77
CA TYR A 14 18.30 -9.31 17.08
C TYR A 14 19.80 -9.33 16.75
N PHE A 15 20.37 -10.51 16.83
CA PHE A 15 21.66 -10.85 16.26
C PHE A 15 21.44 -11.53 14.92
N ARG A 16 22.33 -11.26 13.94
CA ARG A 16 22.33 -11.93 12.65
C ARG A 16 23.59 -12.77 12.54
N ASP A 17 23.44 -14.07 12.26
CA ASP A 17 24.56 -14.98 12.03
C ASP A 17 25.16 -14.81 10.61
N ASP A 18 26.23 -15.56 10.32
CA ASP A 18 26.91 -15.52 9.02
C ASP A 18 26.05 -16.10 7.88
N ASP A 19 25.09 -16.96 8.21
CA ASP A 19 24.13 -17.54 7.27
C ASP A 19 22.94 -16.60 6.99
N GLY A 20 22.86 -15.48 7.71
CA GLY A 20 21.83 -14.45 7.52
C GLY A 20 20.57 -14.63 8.37
N ASN A 21 20.54 -15.61 9.29
CA ASN A 21 19.42 -15.83 10.19
C ASN A 21 19.45 -14.83 11.34
N TYR A 22 18.24 -14.46 11.81
CA TYR A 22 18.07 -13.54 12.93
C TYR A 22 17.65 -14.30 14.19
N TYR A 23 18.30 -14.01 15.29
CA TYR A 23 18.00 -14.58 16.61
C TYR A 23 17.74 -13.44 17.58
N GLU A 24 16.71 -13.59 18.40
CA GLU A 24 16.39 -12.62 19.44
C GLU A 24 17.48 -12.61 20.51
N VAL A 25 17.91 -11.40 20.85
CA VAL A 25 18.93 -11.18 21.86
C VAL A 25 18.26 -10.92 23.19
N GLU A 26 18.69 -11.64 24.20
CA GLU A 26 18.18 -11.49 25.55
C GLU A 26 19.27 -11.14 26.55
N ALA A 27 18.87 -10.47 27.61
CA ALA A 27 19.72 -10.12 28.72
C ALA A 27 19.33 -10.95 29.96
N GLU A 28 20.26 -11.64 30.52
CA GLU A 28 20.03 -12.50 31.68
C GLU A 28 20.92 -12.08 32.88
N SER A 29 20.39 -12.27 34.09
CA SER A 29 21.17 -12.11 35.29
C SER A 29 20.97 -13.30 36.20
N ASP A 30 22.07 -13.81 36.71
CA ASP A 30 22.09 -14.94 37.64
C ASP A 30 22.81 -14.57 38.94
N GLY A 31 22.53 -15.29 40.03
CA GLY A 31 23.15 -15.11 41.31
C GLY A 31 22.41 -14.22 42.30
N SER A 32 22.88 -14.21 43.55
CA SER A 32 22.28 -13.46 44.66
C SER A 32 22.89 -12.06 44.82
N TRP A 33 22.21 -11.23 45.60
CA TRP A 33 22.63 -9.87 45.92
C TRP A 33 24.11 -9.82 46.34
N GLY A 34 24.94 -9.10 45.56
CA GLY A 34 26.38 -8.98 45.77
C GLY A 34 27.25 -9.87 44.90
N ASN A 35 26.69 -10.93 44.29
CA ASN A 35 27.41 -11.83 43.38
C ASN A 35 26.60 -12.05 42.06
N ARG A 36 25.83 -11.06 41.68
CA ARG A 36 25.03 -11.16 40.46
C ARG A 36 25.93 -11.09 39.21
N GLN A 37 25.73 -12.03 38.33
CA GLN A 37 26.37 -12.06 37.03
C GLN A 37 25.38 -11.59 35.98
N TYR A 38 25.86 -10.80 35.03
CA TYR A 38 25.06 -10.27 33.90
C TYR A 38 25.62 -10.81 32.61
N SER A 39 24.74 -11.22 31.72
CA SER A 39 25.10 -11.75 30.41
C SER A 39 24.08 -11.29 29.35
N ILE A 40 24.57 -11.27 28.11
CA ILE A 40 23.77 -11.05 26.92
C ILE A 40 24.01 -12.20 25.97
N GLY A 41 22.98 -12.75 25.39
CA GLY A 41 23.06 -13.87 24.47
C GLY A 41 21.82 -14.00 23.61
N TYR A 42 21.67 -15.12 22.93
CA TYR A 42 20.54 -15.39 22.05
C TYR A 42 20.19 -16.88 22.06
N TYR A 43 18.95 -17.17 21.69
CA TYR A 43 18.51 -18.55 21.50
C TYR A 43 18.82 -19.05 20.10
N THR A 44 19.27 -20.30 20.00
CA THR A 44 19.37 -21.01 18.74
C THR A 44 18.49 -22.26 18.78
N GLY A 45 17.49 -22.36 17.93
CA GLY A 45 16.55 -23.48 17.90
C GLY A 45 15.45 -23.37 18.96
N SER A 46 14.81 -24.46 19.33
CA SER A 46 13.55 -24.52 20.07
C SER A 46 13.62 -24.13 21.55
N GLY A 47 13.98 -22.89 21.85
CA GLY A 47 13.79 -22.29 23.16
C GLY A 47 14.90 -22.50 24.19
N PHE A 48 16.05 -23.03 23.79
CA PHE A 48 17.20 -23.19 24.68
C PHE A 48 18.28 -22.18 24.39
N TYR A 49 18.85 -21.60 25.45
CA TYR A 49 20.01 -20.75 25.34
C TYR A 49 21.19 -21.53 24.83
N ARG A 50 21.82 -20.99 23.79
CA ARG A 50 23.12 -21.45 23.31
C ARG A 50 24.01 -20.23 23.18
N ASP A 51 25.30 -20.45 23.43
CA ASP A 51 26.35 -19.46 23.23
C ASP A 51 26.24 -18.16 24.05
N TRP A 52 25.50 -18.16 25.13
CA TRP A 52 25.43 -17.03 26.04
C TRP A 52 26.82 -16.53 26.45
N ASN A 53 27.75 -17.44 26.71
CA ASN A 53 29.10 -17.11 27.17
C ASN A 53 29.98 -16.49 26.10
N GLN A 54 29.61 -16.60 24.85
CA GLN A 54 30.45 -16.12 23.76
C GLN A 54 30.28 -14.62 23.52
N LEU A 55 29.19 -14.05 24.02
CA LEU A 55 28.89 -12.67 23.80
C LEU A 55 29.29 -11.75 24.95
N GLY A 56 29.64 -12.33 26.05
CA GLY A 56 30.23 -11.64 27.18
C GLY A 56 29.37 -11.69 28.42
N THR A 57 30.08 -11.86 29.52
CA THR A 57 29.53 -11.85 30.87
C THR A 57 30.32 -10.92 31.75
N THR A 58 29.70 -10.31 32.74
CA THR A 58 30.37 -9.56 33.78
C THR A 58 29.69 -9.73 35.11
N SER A 59 30.49 -9.75 36.20
CA SER A 59 29.97 -9.64 37.56
C SER A 59 29.91 -8.17 37.96
N ARG A 60 28.85 -7.76 38.67
CA ARG A 60 28.70 -6.46 39.32
C ARG A 60 28.43 -5.24 38.46
N ASN A 61 28.38 -5.33 37.17
CA ASN A 61 28.13 -4.15 36.33
C ASN A 61 27.10 -4.41 35.20
N GLN A 62 25.85 -4.11 35.44
CA GLN A 62 24.79 -4.21 34.45
C GLN A 62 24.94 -3.25 33.26
N ASN A 63 25.82 -2.24 33.37
CA ASN A 63 26.08 -1.27 32.30
C ASN A 63 27.32 -1.63 31.49
N ALA A 64 27.99 -2.74 31.79
CA ALA A 64 29.12 -3.19 31.01
C ALA A 64 28.70 -3.48 29.55
N ASN A 65 29.59 -3.14 28.64
CA ASN A 65 29.38 -3.47 27.25
C ASN A 65 29.67 -4.96 27.00
N LEU A 66 28.63 -5.76 27.03
CA LEU A 66 28.71 -7.23 26.89
C LEU A 66 28.54 -7.68 25.45
N TRP A 67 28.27 -6.75 24.54
CA TRP A 67 28.11 -7.03 23.13
C TRP A 67 28.85 -5.97 22.30
N THR A 68 29.71 -6.40 21.41
CA THR A 68 30.53 -5.51 20.57
C THR A 68 30.10 -5.55 19.08
N GLY A 69 29.25 -6.49 18.69
CA GLY A 69 28.74 -6.63 17.33
C GLY A 69 27.55 -5.72 17.03
N THR A 70 27.09 -5.78 15.80
CA THR A 70 25.90 -5.08 15.37
C THR A 70 24.65 -5.80 15.86
N LEU A 71 23.74 -5.06 16.47
CA LEU A 71 22.39 -5.51 16.77
C LEU A 71 21.39 -4.88 15.82
N TYR A 72 20.36 -5.63 15.50
CA TYR A 72 19.28 -5.23 14.60
C TYR A 72 17.99 -5.09 15.38
N THR A 73 17.11 -4.22 14.90
CA THR A 73 15.72 -4.12 15.35
C THR A 73 14.81 -4.52 14.21
N ARG A 74 13.70 -5.17 14.52
CA ARG A 74 12.65 -5.43 13.54
C ARG A 74 11.78 -4.21 13.44
N GLN A 75 11.73 -3.60 12.28
CA GLN A 75 10.74 -2.61 11.94
C GLN A 75 9.65 -3.30 11.14
N GLU A 76 8.44 -3.25 11.62
CA GLU A 76 7.28 -3.66 10.83
C GLU A 76 6.99 -2.54 9.83
N ILE A 77 7.18 -2.84 8.55
CA ILE A 77 6.78 -1.93 7.47
C ILE A 77 5.34 -2.27 7.16
N THR A 78 4.42 -1.52 7.71
CA THR A 78 3.00 -1.60 7.37
C THR A 78 2.75 -0.68 6.17
N THR A 79 2.55 -1.29 5.02
CA THR A 79 2.00 -0.57 3.87
C THR A 79 0.50 -0.50 4.03
N SER A 80 -0.08 0.68 3.97
CA SER A 80 -1.53 0.82 3.98
C SER A 80 -2.13 0.13 2.76
N LYS A 81 -3.38 -0.35 2.86
CA LYS A 81 -4.09 -0.96 1.72
C LYS A 81 -4.13 -0.01 0.53
N MET A 82 -4.32 1.28 0.79
CA MET A 82 -4.32 2.32 -0.25
C MET A 82 -2.96 2.45 -0.94
N GLU A 83 -1.86 2.47 -0.20
CA GLU A 83 -0.51 2.51 -0.79
C GLU A 83 -0.21 1.25 -1.60
N ALA A 84 -0.65 0.08 -1.12
CA ALA A 84 -0.51 -1.17 -1.86
C ALA A 84 -1.30 -1.14 -3.18
N MET A 85 -2.52 -0.63 -3.17
CA MET A 85 -3.36 -0.45 -4.37
C MET A 85 -2.73 0.55 -5.33
N GLN A 86 -2.31 1.73 -4.85
CA GLN A 86 -1.63 2.74 -5.67
C GLN A 86 -0.38 2.17 -6.33
N SER A 87 0.43 1.40 -5.59
CA SER A 87 1.62 0.73 -6.14
C SER A 87 1.27 -0.29 -7.21
N ALA A 88 0.22 -1.09 -7.02
CA ALA A 88 -0.23 -2.07 -7.99
C ALA A 88 -0.75 -1.42 -9.29
N VAL A 89 -1.53 -0.35 -9.16
CA VAL A 89 -2.05 0.40 -10.33
C VAL A 89 -0.92 1.10 -11.08
N ASN A 90 0.01 1.73 -10.37
CA ASN A 90 1.17 2.36 -11.00
C ASN A 90 2.05 1.33 -11.73
N GLY A 91 2.30 0.16 -11.13
CA GLY A 91 3.00 -0.94 -11.80
C GLY A 91 2.28 -1.46 -13.04
N PHE A 92 0.94 -1.48 -13.04
CA PHE A 92 0.15 -1.79 -14.22
C PHE A 92 0.30 -0.74 -15.33
N ILE A 93 0.27 0.55 -14.99
CA ILE A 93 0.48 1.67 -15.92
C ILE A 93 1.87 1.57 -16.56
N ASP A 94 2.91 1.32 -15.76
CA ASP A 94 4.28 1.16 -16.22
C ASP A 94 4.40 -0.02 -17.20
N GLN A 95 3.79 -1.17 -16.88
CA GLN A 95 3.81 -2.33 -17.76
C GLN A 95 3.09 -2.06 -19.10
N VAL A 96 1.98 -1.31 -19.09
CA VAL A 96 1.31 -0.90 -20.33
C VAL A 96 2.19 0.06 -21.12
N ALA A 97 2.91 0.97 -20.45
CA ALA A 97 3.85 1.89 -21.10
C ALA A 97 5.03 1.16 -21.75
N GLU A 98 5.61 0.17 -21.05
CA GLU A 98 6.66 -0.67 -21.61
C GLU A 98 6.18 -1.44 -22.86
N ASN A 99 4.99 -2.01 -22.79
CA ASN A 99 4.39 -2.71 -23.93
C ASN A 99 4.11 -1.75 -25.09
N ALA A 100 3.66 -0.53 -24.80
CA ALA A 100 3.42 0.51 -25.81
C ALA A 100 4.72 0.92 -26.51
N ALA A 101 5.81 1.06 -25.76
CA ALA A 101 7.12 1.41 -26.31
C ALA A 101 7.72 0.31 -27.20
N GLY A 102 7.36 -0.95 -26.96
CA GLY A 102 7.79 -2.10 -27.77
C GLY A 102 6.86 -2.45 -28.93
N ALA A 103 5.71 -1.79 -29.05
CA ALA A 103 4.75 -2.03 -30.13
C ALA A 103 5.14 -1.32 -31.42
N ASP A 104 4.58 -1.79 -32.55
CA ASP A 104 4.70 -1.08 -33.83
C ASP A 104 4.11 0.34 -33.69
N ASN A 105 4.69 1.30 -34.43
CA ASN A 105 4.35 2.73 -34.32
C ASN A 105 2.87 3.08 -34.54
N ASP A 106 2.08 2.15 -35.06
CA ASP A 106 0.65 2.34 -35.31
C ASP A 106 -0.26 1.93 -34.11
N VAL A 107 0.32 1.34 -33.04
CA VAL A 107 -0.43 0.91 -31.88
C VAL A 107 -0.32 1.95 -30.77
N THR A 108 -1.44 2.54 -30.39
CA THR A 108 -1.51 3.50 -29.28
C THR A 108 -2.35 2.93 -28.14
N HIS A 109 -1.77 2.84 -26.96
CA HIS A 109 -2.49 2.47 -25.74
C HIS A 109 -3.03 3.71 -25.05
N ARG A 110 -4.22 3.61 -24.47
CA ARG A 110 -4.85 4.65 -23.66
C ARG A 110 -5.42 4.04 -22.40
N ILE A 111 -5.33 4.76 -21.31
CA ILE A 111 -5.89 4.39 -20.00
C ILE A 111 -6.83 5.49 -19.55
N SER A 112 -7.97 5.12 -19.00
CA SER A 112 -8.87 5.95 -18.20
C SER A 112 -8.88 5.42 -16.78
N ILE A 113 -9.11 6.29 -15.81
CA ILE A 113 -9.16 5.95 -14.38
C ILE A 113 -10.52 6.37 -13.84
N VAL A 114 -11.21 5.40 -13.24
CA VAL A 114 -12.44 5.61 -12.46
C VAL A 114 -12.16 5.18 -11.03
N LYS A 115 -12.46 6.03 -10.07
CA LYS A 115 -12.54 5.65 -8.66
C LYS A 115 -13.98 5.33 -8.30
N PHE A 116 -14.19 4.38 -7.43
CA PHE A 116 -15.50 4.10 -6.85
C PHE A 116 -15.42 4.08 -5.32
N ALA A 117 -16.47 4.56 -4.70
CA ALA A 117 -16.61 4.65 -3.26
C ALA A 117 -18.09 4.55 -2.87
N ASP A 118 -18.77 5.65 -2.56
CA ASP A 118 -20.18 5.66 -2.22
C ASP A 118 -21.10 5.54 -3.48
N ASP A 119 -22.39 5.36 -3.24
CA ASP A 119 -23.46 5.23 -4.23
C ASP A 119 -23.90 6.59 -4.80
N SER A 120 -22.93 7.45 -5.08
CA SER A 120 -23.15 8.76 -5.67
C SER A 120 -22.08 9.08 -6.70
N TYR A 121 -22.52 9.62 -7.82
CA TYR A 121 -21.63 10.07 -8.88
C TYR A 121 -21.20 11.52 -8.69
N ALA A 122 -19.94 11.79 -8.93
CA ALA A 122 -19.49 13.16 -9.10
C ALA A 122 -19.86 13.68 -10.50
N ASP A 123 -20.08 14.97 -10.58
CA ASP A 123 -20.46 15.71 -11.77
C ASP A 123 -19.29 16.27 -12.58
N SER A 124 -18.09 15.83 -12.26
CA SER A 124 -16.84 16.33 -12.87
C SER A 124 -15.83 15.22 -13.12
N VAL A 125 -14.93 15.46 -14.06
CA VAL A 125 -13.73 14.62 -14.26
C VAL A 125 -12.59 15.18 -13.43
N GLY A 126 -12.04 14.37 -12.53
CA GLY A 126 -10.97 14.78 -11.63
C GLY A 126 -10.93 13.96 -10.35
N ASN A 127 -10.32 14.52 -9.32
CA ASN A 127 -10.24 13.91 -7.99
C ASN A 127 -10.56 14.92 -6.88
N ASP A 128 -11.44 15.84 -7.18
CA ASP A 128 -11.84 16.97 -6.33
C ASP A 128 -13.02 16.63 -5.40
N ARG A 129 -13.71 15.53 -5.66
CA ARG A 129 -14.86 15.08 -4.87
C ARG A 129 -14.43 13.99 -3.87
N GLN A 130 -13.59 14.40 -2.92
CA GLN A 130 -13.19 13.62 -1.76
C GLN A 130 -13.46 14.47 -0.50
N ASP A 131 -14.50 14.14 0.25
CA ASP A 131 -14.89 14.85 1.45
C ASP A 131 -14.48 14.09 2.71
N ASP A 132 -13.38 14.50 3.32
CA ASP A 132 -12.87 13.91 4.55
C ASP A 132 -13.76 14.25 5.77
N TYR A 133 -14.56 15.31 5.71
CA TYR A 133 -15.39 15.76 6.83
C TYR A 133 -16.58 14.83 7.11
N TYR A 134 -17.22 14.34 6.05
CA TYR A 134 -18.38 13.43 6.15
C TYR A 134 -18.00 11.97 5.87
N ALA A 135 -16.72 11.68 5.66
CA ALA A 135 -16.24 10.38 5.16
C ALA A 135 -16.92 9.95 3.85
N TYR A 136 -17.39 10.92 3.08
CA TYR A 136 -18.13 10.72 1.85
C TYR A 136 -17.20 10.92 0.66
N ASN A 137 -17.14 9.94 -0.21
CA ASN A 137 -16.28 9.99 -1.39
C ASN A 137 -17.08 9.52 -2.61
N TYR A 138 -17.21 10.39 -3.59
CA TYR A 138 -17.97 10.11 -4.79
C TYR A 138 -17.28 9.08 -5.69
N THR A 139 -18.11 8.24 -6.36
CA THR A 139 -17.67 7.52 -7.54
C THR A 139 -17.46 8.52 -8.67
N GLN A 140 -16.25 8.57 -9.24
CA GLN A 140 -15.83 9.65 -10.13
C GLN A 140 -14.87 9.18 -11.21
N ILE A 141 -15.01 9.74 -12.41
CA ILE A 141 -13.99 9.63 -13.46
C ILE A 141 -12.79 10.50 -13.04
N VAL A 142 -11.69 9.87 -12.67
CA VAL A 142 -10.47 10.58 -12.23
C VAL A 142 -9.69 11.11 -13.43
N LYS A 143 -9.61 10.31 -14.49
CA LYS A 143 -9.01 10.66 -15.78
C LYS A 143 -9.79 10.04 -16.92
N ASP A 144 -10.11 10.85 -17.90
CA ASP A 144 -10.57 10.36 -19.20
C ASP A 144 -9.41 9.70 -19.97
N PHE A 145 -9.69 9.08 -21.10
CA PHE A 145 -8.71 8.36 -21.90
C PHE A 145 -7.43 9.19 -22.16
N THR A 146 -6.37 8.80 -21.53
CA THR A 146 -5.04 9.41 -21.61
C THR A 146 -4.10 8.48 -22.38
N THR A 147 -3.41 8.99 -23.38
CA THR A 147 -2.39 8.22 -24.13
C THR A 147 -1.24 7.83 -23.20
N VAL A 148 -0.82 6.57 -23.27
CA VAL A 148 0.27 6.04 -22.43
C VAL A 148 1.62 6.33 -23.08
N ASP A 149 1.98 7.60 -23.10
CA ASP A 149 3.32 8.11 -23.40
C ASP A 149 3.95 8.66 -22.11
N ALA A 150 5.17 9.18 -22.18
CA ALA A 150 5.89 9.68 -21.01
C ALA A 150 5.11 10.77 -20.23
N ALA A 151 4.39 11.65 -20.94
CA ALA A 151 3.59 12.69 -20.31
C ALA A 151 2.28 12.13 -19.72
N GLY A 152 1.66 11.20 -20.43
CA GLY A 152 0.45 10.53 -19.98
C GLY A 152 0.68 9.64 -18.76
N VAL A 153 1.79 8.91 -18.72
CA VAL A 153 2.18 8.12 -17.54
C VAL A 153 2.29 9.03 -16.30
N GLN A 154 2.97 10.17 -16.41
CA GLN A 154 3.05 11.12 -15.29
C GLN A 154 1.69 11.65 -14.83
N GLN A 155 0.77 11.90 -15.76
CA GLN A 155 -0.59 12.34 -15.42
C GLN A 155 -1.39 11.24 -14.73
N LEU A 156 -1.29 10.01 -15.22
CA LEU A 156 -2.00 8.85 -14.68
C LEU A 156 -1.49 8.51 -13.28
N THR A 157 -0.17 8.38 -13.10
CA THR A 157 0.44 8.06 -11.81
C THR A 157 0.18 9.16 -10.77
N GLY A 158 0.31 10.44 -11.16
CA GLY A 158 -0.02 11.55 -10.28
C GLY A 158 -1.50 11.57 -9.85
N ALA A 159 -2.40 11.15 -10.73
CA ALA A 159 -3.82 11.01 -10.39
C ALA A 159 -4.07 9.87 -9.39
N ILE A 160 -3.38 8.74 -9.53
CA ILE A 160 -3.45 7.61 -8.59
C ILE A 160 -2.88 7.99 -7.22
N GLU A 161 -1.73 8.67 -7.18
CA GLU A 161 -1.10 9.10 -5.93
C GLU A 161 -1.94 10.11 -5.15
N ALA A 162 -2.78 10.89 -5.84
CA ALA A 162 -3.68 11.85 -5.21
C ALA A 162 -4.94 11.21 -4.59
N LEU A 163 -5.21 9.92 -4.84
CA LEU A 163 -6.37 9.24 -4.28
C LEU A 163 -6.22 9.05 -2.76
N LYS A 164 -7.32 9.23 -2.04
CA LYS A 164 -7.42 8.99 -0.60
C LYS A 164 -8.52 7.97 -0.32
N PRO A 165 -8.32 7.10 0.68
CA PRO A 165 -9.36 6.16 1.09
C PRO A 165 -10.46 6.91 1.86
N ALA A 166 -11.68 6.85 1.37
CA ALA A 166 -12.86 7.38 2.05
C ALA A 166 -14.13 6.77 1.44
N GLY A 167 -15.24 6.83 2.17
CA GLY A 167 -16.53 6.32 1.71
C GLY A 167 -16.63 4.79 1.84
N ALA A 168 -17.47 4.22 0.98
CA ALA A 168 -17.82 2.80 0.95
C ALA A 168 -17.19 2.09 -0.27
N THR A 169 -17.77 0.97 -0.72
CA THR A 169 -17.30 0.19 -1.86
C THR A 169 -18.47 -0.18 -2.76
N SER A 170 -18.80 0.72 -3.70
CA SER A 170 -19.88 0.56 -4.69
C SER A 170 -19.30 0.21 -6.06
N VAL A 171 -19.02 -1.07 -6.26
CA VAL A 171 -18.38 -1.57 -7.49
C VAL A 171 -19.28 -1.41 -8.71
N ASP A 172 -20.57 -1.59 -8.56
CA ASP A 172 -21.59 -1.41 -9.61
C ASP A 172 -21.61 0.02 -10.16
N TYR A 173 -21.53 1.02 -9.28
CA TYR A 173 -21.37 2.43 -9.67
C TYR A 173 -20.08 2.66 -10.44
N GLY A 174 -18.97 2.06 -9.97
CA GLY A 174 -17.69 2.12 -10.67
C GLY A 174 -17.73 1.52 -12.07
N LEU A 175 -18.38 0.35 -12.22
CA LEU A 175 -18.53 -0.32 -13.52
C LEU A 175 -19.47 0.45 -14.47
N THR A 176 -20.56 1.01 -13.96
CA THR A 176 -21.45 1.86 -14.74
C THR A 176 -20.71 3.07 -15.31
N LEU A 177 -19.93 3.74 -14.47
CA LEU A 177 -19.14 4.89 -14.88
C LEU A 177 -18.00 4.52 -15.84
N ALA A 178 -17.39 3.34 -15.67
CA ALA A 178 -16.41 2.82 -16.61
C ALA A 178 -17.05 2.55 -18.00
N GLN A 179 -18.28 2.07 -18.04
CA GLN A 179 -19.03 1.89 -19.29
C GLN A 179 -19.30 3.25 -19.96
N ASP A 180 -19.69 4.27 -19.21
CA ASP A 180 -19.89 5.62 -19.74
C ASP A 180 -18.63 6.18 -20.38
N VAL A 181 -17.47 5.96 -19.75
CA VAL A 181 -16.16 6.33 -20.31
C VAL A 181 -15.87 5.58 -21.62
N LEU A 182 -16.14 4.29 -21.68
CA LEU A 182 -15.96 3.48 -22.89
C LEU A 182 -16.83 3.96 -24.03
N ASP A 183 -18.08 4.30 -23.73
CA ASP A 183 -19.06 4.77 -24.73
C ASP A 183 -18.84 6.23 -25.12
N GLY A 184 -18.07 6.99 -24.35
CA GLY A 184 -17.88 8.43 -24.54
C GLY A 184 -19.15 9.24 -24.22
N GLN A 185 -20.00 8.71 -23.37
CA GLN A 185 -21.29 9.28 -23.01
C GLN A 185 -21.51 9.23 -21.51
N TRP A 186 -21.80 10.36 -20.93
CA TRP A 186 -22.21 10.47 -19.54
C TRP A 186 -23.71 10.13 -19.45
N ARG A 187 -24.06 9.00 -18.86
CA ARG A 187 -25.41 8.47 -18.84
C ARG A 187 -26.06 8.35 -17.47
N HIS A 188 -25.26 8.47 -16.41
CA HIS A 188 -25.82 8.42 -15.08
C HIS A 188 -26.49 9.75 -14.73
N ASP A 189 -27.54 9.66 -13.92
CA ASP A 189 -28.24 10.83 -13.43
C ASP A 189 -27.41 11.50 -12.33
N GLY A 190 -26.69 12.58 -12.66
CA GLY A 190 -25.81 13.32 -11.75
C GLY A 190 -26.55 14.05 -10.63
N GLY A 191 -27.85 13.98 -10.59
CA GLY A 191 -28.69 14.49 -9.50
C GLY A 191 -28.77 16.02 -9.37
N GLU A 192 -28.03 16.79 -10.16
CA GLU A 192 -28.00 18.23 -10.12
C GLU A 192 -28.35 18.80 -11.50
N TRP A 193 -29.51 19.40 -11.60
CA TRP A 193 -30.19 19.84 -12.84
C TRP A 193 -29.46 20.95 -13.61
N TRP A 194 -28.38 21.52 -13.08
CA TRP A 194 -27.69 22.69 -13.63
C TRP A 194 -26.22 22.44 -13.92
N VAL A 195 -25.76 21.21 -13.83
CA VAL A 195 -24.37 20.85 -14.11
C VAL A 195 -24.30 20.27 -15.54
N GLU A 196 -23.38 20.82 -16.34
CA GLU A 196 -23.10 20.25 -17.65
C GLU A 196 -22.29 18.94 -17.47
N ASP A 197 -22.80 17.89 -18.11
CA ASP A 197 -22.07 16.62 -18.14
C ASP A 197 -20.70 16.81 -18.81
N PRO A 198 -19.64 16.20 -18.28
CA PRO A 198 -18.33 16.29 -18.89
C PRO A 198 -18.34 15.62 -20.29
N THR A 199 -17.61 16.22 -21.22
CA THR A 199 -17.39 15.61 -22.53
C THR A 199 -16.32 14.52 -22.39
N LEU A 200 -16.68 13.28 -22.71
CA LEU A 200 -15.79 12.13 -22.68
C LEU A 200 -15.29 11.79 -24.08
N THR A 201 -14.04 11.36 -24.14
CA THR A 201 -13.40 10.98 -25.41
C THR A 201 -13.95 9.67 -25.98
N GLY A 202 -14.32 8.75 -25.13
CA GLY A 202 -14.76 7.42 -25.49
C GLY A 202 -13.66 6.47 -25.99
N ALA A 203 -13.99 5.21 -26.07
CA ALA A 203 -13.11 4.21 -26.66
C ALA A 203 -13.04 4.37 -28.18
N ARG A 204 -11.90 4.01 -28.78
CA ARG A 204 -11.80 3.94 -30.24
C ARG A 204 -12.55 2.73 -30.77
N GLN A 205 -13.23 2.89 -31.90
CA GLN A 205 -14.10 1.86 -32.47
C GLN A 205 -13.42 0.51 -32.69
N ASP A 206 -12.14 0.52 -33.10
CA ASP A 206 -11.37 -0.70 -33.42
C ASP A 206 -10.40 -1.09 -32.29
N ALA A 207 -10.51 -0.45 -31.12
CA ALA A 207 -9.64 -0.75 -29.99
C ALA A 207 -10.16 -1.96 -29.19
N LYS A 208 -9.23 -2.82 -28.75
CA LYS A 208 -9.53 -3.81 -27.73
C LYS A 208 -9.78 -3.08 -26.40
N GLN A 209 -10.95 -3.26 -25.86
CA GLN A 209 -11.36 -2.68 -24.58
C GLN A 209 -11.15 -3.69 -23.44
N VAL A 210 -10.60 -3.24 -22.33
CA VAL A 210 -10.39 -4.05 -21.13
C VAL A 210 -10.72 -3.19 -19.92
N VAL A 211 -11.51 -3.70 -19.00
CA VAL A 211 -11.74 -3.11 -17.68
C VAL A 211 -10.97 -3.93 -16.65
N VAL A 212 -10.16 -3.29 -15.84
CA VAL A 212 -9.41 -3.90 -14.73
C VAL A 212 -9.91 -3.27 -13.44
N VAL A 213 -10.35 -4.10 -12.50
CA VAL A 213 -10.84 -3.66 -11.20
C VAL A 213 -9.78 -3.93 -10.14
N PHE A 214 -9.41 -2.90 -9.39
CA PHE A 214 -8.56 -3.00 -8.21
C PHE A 214 -9.40 -2.68 -6.98
N THR A 215 -9.52 -3.64 -6.09
CA THR A 215 -10.24 -3.47 -4.82
C THR A 215 -9.59 -4.34 -3.75
N ASP A 216 -9.69 -3.91 -2.50
CA ASP A 216 -9.24 -4.64 -1.31
C ASP A 216 -10.42 -5.01 -0.39
N GLY A 217 -11.65 -4.66 -0.77
CA GLY A 217 -12.84 -4.80 0.02
C GLY A 217 -13.96 -5.57 -0.67
N GLU A 218 -14.83 -6.13 0.15
CA GLU A 218 -16.13 -6.61 -0.30
C GLU A 218 -17.03 -5.40 -0.59
N PRO A 219 -17.90 -5.47 -1.62
CA PRO A 219 -18.91 -4.46 -1.85
C PRO A 219 -19.76 -4.28 -0.60
N ASN A 220 -19.95 -3.06 -0.17
CA ASN A 220 -20.74 -2.74 1.04
C ASN A 220 -21.76 -1.61 0.80
N HIS A 221 -21.83 -1.13 -0.42
CA HIS A 221 -22.85 -0.20 -0.92
C HIS A 221 -23.15 -0.52 -2.39
N GLY A 222 -24.29 -0.02 -2.88
CA GLY A 222 -24.79 -0.32 -4.20
C GLY A 222 -25.74 -1.53 -4.20
N ASN A 223 -26.13 -1.98 -5.38
CA ASN A 223 -26.93 -3.19 -5.52
C ASN A 223 -26.04 -4.43 -5.34
N ASP A 224 -26.43 -5.30 -4.45
CA ASP A 224 -25.79 -6.61 -4.32
C ASP A 224 -25.88 -7.34 -5.67
N PHE A 225 -24.77 -7.94 -6.08
CA PHE A 225 -24.73 -8.81 -7.26
C PHE A 225 -25.39 -10.18 -7.00
N ASP A 226 -26.38 -10.20 -6.09
CA ASP A 226 -27.20 -11.36 -5.88
C ASP A 226 -28.33 -11.36 -6.92
N ASP A 227 -27.98 -11.92 -8.13
CA ASP A 227 -28.90 -12.78 -8.92
C ASP A 227 -28.21 -13.28 -10.20
#